data_c3efb124d8f2cbe6f86bee91772edac1
#
_entry.id   c3efb124d8f2cbe6f86bee91772edac1
#
_cell.length_a   1.000
_cell.length_b   1.000
_cell.length_c   1.000
_cell.angle_alpha   90.00
_cell.angle_beta   90.00
_cell.angle_gamma   90.00
#
_symmetry.space_group_name_H-M   'P 1'
#
loop_
_entity.id
_entity.type
_entity.pdbx_description
1 polymer ?
#
loop_
_entity_poly.entity_id
_entity_poly.type
_entity_poly.pdbx_seq_one_letter_code
_entity_poly.pdbx_strand_id
1 'polypeptide(L)' 'RQDLVRMVNGMAEEGKNRLRGIRRNSRKDLDDLANNGGVSEDNVKWLSSQLDDLTHTNENEIEKSRSAKEEELLDV' A
#
# COMPACT_ATOMS: atom_id res chain seq x y z
N ARG A 1 0.91 11.14 25.38
CA ARG A 1 1.79 11.15 24.22
C ARG A 1 2.07 9.76 23.70
N GLN A 2 2.51 8.86 24.59
CA GLN A 2 2.79 7.47 24.20
C GLN A 2 1.56 6.77 23.63
N ASP A 3 0.39 7.05 24.18
CA ASP A 3 -0.86 6.48 23.68
C ASP A 3 -1.22 7.04 22.29
N LEU A 4 -0.94 8.32 22.05
CA LEU A 4 -1.14 8.93 20.73
C LEU A 4 -0.16 8.38 19.71
N VAL A 5 1.09 8.13 20.10
CA VAL A 5 2.09 7.50 19.23
C VAL A 5 1.64 6.09 18.84
N ARG A 6 1.15 5.30 19.78
CA ARG A 6 0.62 3.96 19.51
C ARG A 6 -0.57 4.02 18.55
N MET A 7 -1.45 4.99 18.74
CA MET A 7 -2.60 5.18 17.85
C MET A 7 -2.15 5.49 16.42
N VAL A 8 -1.20 6.40 16.26
CA VAL A 8 -0.65 6.76 14.94
C VAL A 8 0.02 5.56 14.29
N ASN A 9 0.82 4.81 15.04
CA ASN A 9 1.47 3.61 14.53
C ASN A 9 0.44 2.55 14.09
N GLY A 10 -0.60 2.35 14.88
CA GLY A 10 -1.70 1.43 14.53
C GLY A 10 -2.44 1.85 13.27
N MET A 11 -2.73 3.14 13.12
CA MET A 11 -3.38 3.67 11.92
C MET A 11 -2.51 3.47 10.68
N ALA A 12 -1.20 3.68 10.80
CA ALA A 12 -0.26 3.46 9.70
C ALA A 12 -0.21 1.98 9.28
N GLU A 13 -0.13 1.07 10.25
CA GLU A 13 -0.15 -0.36 9.96
C GLU A 13 -1.45 -0.80 9.30
N GLU A 14 -2.58 -0.31 9.78
CA GLU A 14 -3.88 -0.57 9.18
C GLU A 14 -3.94 -0.08 7.74
N GLY A 15 -3.44 1.14 7.49
CA GLY A 15 -3.38 1.71 6.14
C GLY A 15 -2.52 0.87 5.20
N LYS A 16 -1.34 0.45 5.65
CA LYS A 16 -0.45 -0.41 4.87
C LYS A 16 -1.12 -1.75 4.56
N ASN A 17 -1.80 -2.35 5.54
CA ASN A 17 -2.51 -3.61 5.35
C ASN A 17 -3.64 -3.48 4.33
N ARG A 18 -4.36 -2.37 4.33
CA ARG A 18 -5.39 -2.08 3.32
C ARG A 18 -4.80 -1.97 1.93
N LEU A 19 -3.67 -1.29 1.79
CA LEU A 19 -2.97 -1.18 0.50
C LEU A 19 -2.56 -2.57 -0.02
N ARG A 20 -2.02 -3.42 0.83
CA ARG A 20 -1.64 -4.79 0.46
C ARG A 20 -2.86 -5.62 0.05
N GLY A 21 -3.98 -5.45 0.72
CA GLY A 21 -5.24 -6.10 0.36
C GLY A 21 -5.74 -5.67 -1.01
N ILE A 22 -5.72 -4.37 -1.30
CA ILE A 22 -6.09 -3.82 -2.61
C ILE A 22 -5.16 -4.39 -3.68
N ARG A 23 -3.86 -4.42 -3.42
CA ARG A 23 -2.87 -4.99 -4.34
C ARG A 23 -3.17 -6.44 -4.69
N ARG A 24 -3.45 -7.28 -3.68
CA ARG A 24 -3.80 -8.68 -3.90
C ARG A 24 -5.05 -8.84 -4.74
N ASN A 25 -6.09 -8.09 -4.43
CA ASN A 25 -7.35 -8.16 -5.16
C ASN A 25 -7.19 -7.67 -6.60
N SER A 26 -6.46 -6.59 -6.81
CA SER A 26 -6.18 -6.06 -8.13
C SER A 26 -5.34 -7.03 -8.96
N ARG A 27 -4.35 -7.68 -8.35
CA ARG A 27 -3.53 -8.69 -9.03
C ARG A 27 -4.36 -9.89 -9.45
N LYS A 28 -5.27 -10.32 -8.57
CA LYS A 28 -6.20 -11.42 -8.90
C LYS A 28 -7.08 -11.05 -10.09
N ASP A 29 -7.61 -9.82 -10.11
CA ASP A 29 -8.43 -9.35 -11.22
C ASP A 29 -7.65 -9.34 -12.53
N LEU A 30 -6.38 -8.91 -12.50
CA LEU A 30 -5.51 -8.95 -13.67
C LEU A 30 -5.27 -10.38 -14.16
N ASP A 31 -5.01 -11.31 -13.25
CA ASP A 31 -4.80 -12.72 -13.58
C ASP A 31 -6.07 -13.32 -14.19
N ASP A 32 -7.24 -13.00 -13.65
CA ASP A 32 -8.53 -13.46 -14.18
C ASP A 32 -8.77 -12.92 -15.60
N LEU A 33 -8.48 -11.64 -15.84
CA LEU A 33 -8.58 -11.05 -17.18
C LEU A 33 -7.65 -11.72 -18.17
N ALA A 34 -6.42 -12.03 -17.76
CA ALA A 34 -5.46 -12.74 -18.61
C ALA A 34 -5.95 -14.14 -18.95
N ASN A 35 -6.46 -14.87 -17.98
CA ASN A 35 -6.98 -16.22 -18.14
C ASN A 35 -8.19 -16.29 -19.09
N ASN A 36 -8.97 -15.22 -19.13
CA ASN A 36 -10.13 -15.08 -19.99
C ASN A 36 -9.80 -14.49 -21.37
N GLY A 37 -8.52 -14.25 -21.65
CA GLY A 37 -8.08 -13.71 -22.93
C GLY A 37 -8.30 -12.21 -23.10
N GLY A 38 -8.68 -11.50 -22.03
CA GLY A 38 -8.94 -10.05 -22.09
C GLY A 38 -7.68 -9.20 -22.08
N VAL A 39 -6.56 -9.74 -21.59
CA VAL A 39 -5.28 -9.02 -21.47
C VAL A 39 -4.15 -10.00 -21.78
N SER A 40 -3.12 -9.56 -22.53
CA SER A 40 -1.95 -10.37 -22.82
C SER A 40 -1.07 -10.55 -21.59
N GLU A 41 -0.26 -11.62 -21.58
CA GLU A 41 0.71 -11.87 -20.51
C GLU A 41 1.68 -10.71 -20.31
N ASP A 42 2.17 -10.12 -21.38
CA ASP A 42 3.09 -8.99 -21.32
C ASP A 42 2.43 -7.77 -20.67
N ASN A 43 1.18 -7.51 -21.02
CA ASN A 43 0.41 -6.43 -20.39
C ASN A 43 0.14 -6.70 -18.93
N VAL A 44 -0.13 -7.95 -18.54
CA VAL A 44 -0.30 -8.33 -17.13
C VAL A 44 0.98 -8.08 -16.36
N LYS A 45 2.13 -8.45 -16.89
CA LYS A 45 3.43 -8.20 -16.25
C LYS A 45 3.68 -6.71 -16.04
N TRP A 46 3.42 -5.92 -17.08
CA TRP A 46 3.60 -4.48 -17.01
C TRP A 46 2.67 -3.85 -15.98
N LEU A 47 1.38 -4.17 -16.02
CA LEU A 47 0.38 -3.66 -15.09
C LEU A 47 0.68 -4.09 -13.65
N SER A 48 1.13 -5.33 -13.45
CA SER A 48 1.52 -5.83 -12.13
C SER A 48 2.72 -5.07 -11.57
N SER A 49 3.70 -4.75 -12.43
CA SER A 49 4.83 -3.93 -12.03
C SER A 49 4.40 -2.52 -11.63
N GLN A 50 3.49 -1.90 -12.38
CA GLN A 50 2.93 -0.59 -12.05
C GLN A 50 2.17 -0.64 -10.74
N LEU A 51 1.40 -1.69 -10.51
CA LEU A 51 0.66 -1.89 -9.27
C LEU A 51 1.59 -2.01 -8.07
N ASP A 52 2.68 -2.77 -8.20
CA ASP A 52 3.68 -2.90 -7.15
C ASP A 52 4.35 -1.57 -6.84
N ASP A 53 4.75 -0.82 -7.86
CA ASP A 53 5.38 0.49 -7.70
C ASP A 53 4.44 1.47 -7.00
N LEU A 54 3.18 1.50 -7.40
CA LEU A 54 2.17 2.36 -6.80
C LEU A 54 1.94 1.98 -5.33
N THR A 55 1.88 0.70 -5.02
CA THR A 55 1.71 0.21 -3.66
C THR A 55 2.89 0.64 -2.78
N HIS A 56 4.11 0.45 -3.26
CA HIS A 56 5.31 0.86 -2.52
C HIS A 56 5.38 2.37 -2.31
N THR A 57 5.03 3.15 -3.33
CA THR A 57 5.00 4.62 -3.22
C THR A 57 4.02 5.05 -2.13
N ASN A 58 2.83 4.47 -2.09
CA ASN A 58 1.83 4.80 -1.08
C ASN A 58 2.22 4.30 0.31
N GLU A 59 2.83 3.12 0.43
CA GLU A 59 3.36 2.64 1.71
C GLU A 59 4.43 3.60 2.25
N ASN A 60 5.31 4.08 1.38
CA ASN A 60 6.36 5.05 1.76
C ASN A 60 5.76 6.38 2.21
N GLU A 61 4.70 6.85 1.57
CA GLU A 61 4.00 8.07 1.97
C GLU A 61 3.34 7.91 3.35
N ILE A 62 2.74 6.76 3.62
CA ILE A 62 2.19 6.45 4.95
C ILE A 62 3.30 6.48 5.99
N GLU A 63 4.44 5.87 5.70
CA GLU A 63 5.59 5.83 6.62
C GLU A 63 6.15 7.21 6.89
N LYS A 64 6.27 8.06 5.89
CA LYS A 64 6.71 9.45 6.07
C LYS A 64 5.75 10.22 6.97
N SER A 65 4.45 10.09 6.72
CA SER A 65 3.43 10.76 7.54
C SER A 65 3.45 10.26 8.97
N ARG A 66 3.60 8.94 9.17
CA ARG A 66 3.72 8.34 10.49
C ARG A 66 4.92 8.90 11.25
N SER A 67 6.09 8.88 10.61
CA SER A 67 7.33 9.34 11.23
C SER A 67 7.27 10.82 11.58
N ALA A 68 6.75 11.66 10.68
CA ALA A 68 6.60 13.09 10.92
C ALA A 68 5.64 13.35 12.08
N LYS A 69 4.55 12.61 12.17
CA LYS A 69 3.56 12.77 13.25
C LYS A 69 4.14 12.31 14.58
N GLU A 70 4.90 11.22 14.59
CA GLU A 70 5.58 10.77 15.79
C GLU A 70 6.54 11.83 16.34
N GLU A 71 7.33 12.45 15.45
CA GLU A 71 8.21 13.55 15.84
C GLU A 71 7.43 14.72 16.46
N GLU A 72 6.34 15.13 15.82
CA GLU A 72 5.48 16.19 16.37
C GLU A 72 4.96 15.86 17.76
N LEU A 73 4.53 14.62 17.98
CA LEU A 73 3.96 14.19 19.25
C LEU A 73 5.00 14.09 20.36
N LEU A 74 6.23 13.76 20.04
CA LEU A 74 7.32 13.57 21.00
C LEU A 74 8.17 14.83 21.20
N ASP A 75 8.14 15.77 20.27
CA ASP A 75 8.97 16.96 20.26
C ASP A 75 8.22 18.12 20.97
N VAL A 76 8.05 18.02 22.28
CA VAL A 76 7.40 19.10 23.07
C VAL A 76 8.13 19.38 24.37
#